data_18003b428eeb98e6d17a0f5556ed02c3
#
_entry.id   18003b428eeb98e6d17a0f5556ed02c3
#
_cell.length_a   1.000
_cell.length_b   1.000
_cell.length_c   1.000
_cell.angle_alpha   90.00
_cell.angle_beta   90.00
_cell.angle_gamma   90.00
#
_symmetry.space_group_name_H-M   'P 1'
#
loop_
_entity.id
_entity.type
_entity.pdbx_description
1 polymer ?
#
loop_
_entity_poly.entity_id
_entity_poly.type
_entity_poly.pdbx_seq_one_letter_code
_entity_poly.pdbx_strand_id
1 'polypeptide(L)'
;MKTKKTQISFFPFLLLCVFFLLSLSFFTKAESPKQDYGVFLGIGGNTGIEEKDEETLQKLKNYRMVVLEPSNFSPEQIREIKAEGTKVYGYLNIGALENFRPYYENFKKYSLAPYENWEEEYWMDVSNPQWQDFLINDLGQKYSSMGLDGFFLDNTDIYYQYPKEEIYQGLKTILTGLKQYSLPLILNGGDTFVQKSIEDGSALSLFDGVNQECVFTKIDFTKPSYLSQDKETKAYYEEYLEKAKTAGLSVYLTEYQANSSLSKEIDRYCKEKGFLWYNAESLELR
;
A
#
# COMPACT_ATOMS: atom_id res chain seq x y z
N MET A 1 11.96 53.11 93.29
CA MET A 1 12.32 51.77 92.71
C MET A 1 11.65 51.70 91.36
N LYS A 2 12.43 51.85 90.28
CA LYS A 2 11.90 51.83 88.87
C LYS A 2 12.29 50.51 88.22
N THR A 3 11.33 49.69 87.94
CA THR A 3 11.50 48.45 87.23
C THR A 3 11.59 48.72 85.72
N LYS A 4 12.72 48.36 85.08
CA LYS A 4 12.94 48.38 83.61
C LYS A 4 12.26 47.18 82.98
N LYS A 5 11.33 47.44 82.04
CA LYS A 5 10.80 46.42 81.16
C LYS A 5 11.73 46.28 79.97
N THR A 6 12.27 45.09 79.79
CA THR A 6 13.05 44.70 78.61
C THR A 6 12.07 44.32 77.52
N GLN A 7 12.08 45.04 76.35
CA GLN A 7 11.38 44.64 75.15
C GLN A 7 12.20 43.66 74.33
N ILE A 8 11.66 42.48 74.12
CA ILE A 8 12.22 41.47 73.18
C ILE A 8 11.62 41.77 71.85
N SER A 9 12.49 42.18 70.93
CA SER A 9 12.14 42.35 69.51
C SER A 9 12.12 41.00 68.81
N PHE A 10 10.94 40.59 68.31
CA PHE A 10 10.82 39.42 67.43
C PHE A 10 11.06 39.87 65.99
N PHE A 11 12.15 39.39 65.37
CA PHE A 11 12.39 39.48 63.96
C PHE A 11 11.69 38.31 63.28
N PRO A 12 10.77 38.52 62.33
CA PRO A 12 10.25 37.38 61.55
C PRO A 12 11.28 36.99 60.48
N PHE A 13 11.76 35.78 60.55
CA PHE A 13 12.59 35.14 59.54
C PHE A 13 11.67 34.84 58.31
N LEU A 14 11.74 35.68 57.27
CA LEU A 14 11.03 35.47 56.02
C LEU A 14 11.73 34.38 55.23
N LEU A 15 11.20 33.15 55.30
CA LEU A 15 11.68 32.00 54.53
C LEU A 15 11.26 32.20 53.07
N LEU A 16 12.18 32.66 52.22
CA LEU A 16 11.98 32.81 50.77
C LEU A 16 12.09 31.42 50.14
N CYS A 17 10.94 30.71 49.99
CA CYS A 17 10.84 29.52 49.19
C CYS A 17 10.90 29.90 47.70
N VAL A 18 12.11 29.84 47.11
CA VAL A 18 12.29 29.92 45.68
C VAL A 18 11.81 28.59 45.07
N PHE A 19 10.57 28.57 44.57
CA PHE A 19 10.10 27.50 43.73
C PHE A 19 10.82 27.57 42.39
N PHE A 20 11.87 26.75 42.24
CA PHE A 20 12.50 26.50 40.97
C PHE A 20 11.52 25.62 40.17
N LEU A 21 10.61 26.25 39.43
CA LEU A 21 9.80 25.57 38.41
C LEU A 21 10.76 25.15 37.27
N LEU A 22 11.27 23.92 37.37
CA LEU A 22 11.85 23.20 36.24
C LEU A 22 10.73 22.95 35.26
N SER A 23 10.52 23.91 34.35
CA SER A 23 9.77 23.65 33.14
C SER A 23 10.58 22.67 32.28
N LEU A 24 10.33 21.36 32.45
CA LEU A 24 10.68 20.38 31.45
C LEU A 24 9.88 20.70 30.22
N SER A 25 10.45 21.53 29.36
CA SER A 25 9.98 21.66 27.97
C SER A 25 10.25 20.30 27.31
N PHE A 26 9.25 19.45 27.29
CA PHE A 26 9.23 18.34 26.36
C PHE A 26 9.20 18.99 24.97
N PHE A 27 10.35 19.13 24.36
CA PHE A 27 10.43 19.32 22.93
C PHE A 27 9.92 18.02 22.30
N THR A 28 8.62 17.92 22.12
CA THR A 28 8.08 16.97 21.17
C THR A 28 8.61 17.41 19.81
N LYS A 29 9.62 16.69 19.32
CA LYS A 29 10.08 16.82 17.94
C LYS A 29 8.81 16.68 17.10
N ALA A 30 8.39 17.75 16.45
CA ALA A 30 7.24 17.68 15.55
C ALA A 30 7.62 16.64 14.49
N GLU A 31 6.97 15.48 14.55
CA GLU A 31 7.15 14.47 13.53
C GLU A 31 6.73 15.08 12.19
N SER A 32 7.55 14.88 11.17
CA SER A 32 7.18 15.25 9.82
C SER A 32 5.88 14.56 9.48
N PRO A 33 4.92 15.22 8.82
CA PRO A 33 3.67 14.58 8.47
C PRO A 33 3.93 13.36 7.60
N LYS A 34 3.33 12.23 7.97
CA LYS A 34 3.44 10.97 7.21
C LYS A 34 2.90 11.17 5.79
N GLN A 35 3.53 10.52 4.84
CA GLN A 35 3.00 10.38 3.49
C GLN A 35 1.78 9.46 3.52
N ASP A 36 0.78 9.71 2.67
CA ASP A 36 -0.48 8.99 2.78
C ASP A 36 -0.41 7.56 2.23
N TYR A 37 0.35 7.34 1.15
CA TYR A 37 0.39 6.07 0.43
C TYR A 37 1.76 5.82 -0.21
N GLY A 38 2.19 4.55 -0.27
CA GLY A 38 3.41 4.13 -0.96
C GLY A 38 3.38 2.65 -1.35
N VAL A 39 4.02 2.31 -2.47
CA VAL A 39 4.14 0.93 -2.99
C VAL A 39 5.62 0.56 -3.05
N PHE A 40 6.02 -0.50 -2.34
CA PHE A 40 7.41 -0.90 -2.11
C PHE A 40 7.58 -2.40 -2.28
N LEU A 41 7.58 -2.89 -3.52
CA LEU A 41 7.70 -4.32 -3.82
C LEU A 41 9.14 -4.81 -3.92
N GLY A 42 10.06 -3.91 -4.29
CA GLY A 42 11.48 -4.21 -4.50
C GLY A 42 12.38 -4.01 -3.28
N ILE A 43 11.81 -3.81 -2.09
CA ILE A 43 12.58 -3.69 -0.83
C ILE A 43 12.26 -4.83 0.12
N GLY A 44 13.14 -5.04 1.10
CA GLY A 44 12.93 -6.05 2.13
C GLY A 44 13.55 -5.65 3.46
N GLY A 45 12.96 -6.13 4.53
CA GLY A 45 13.45 -5.98 5.89
C GLY A 45 14.35 -7.14 6.35
N ASN A 46 14.55 -8.15 5.50
CA ASN A 46 15.33 -9.37 5.78
C ASN A 46 16.52 -9.51 4.83
N THR A 47 17.30 -8.46 4.63
CA THR A 47 18.47 -8.50 3.74
C THR A 47 19.67 -9.20 4.37
N GLY A 48 19.64 -9.46 5.68
CA GLY A 48 20.77 -9.96 6.47
C GLY A 48 21.79 -8.88 6.82
N ILE A 49 21.50 -7.62 6.53
CA ILE A 49 22.31 -6.45 6.88
C ILE A 49 21.45 -5.57 7.80
N GLU A 50 21.69 -5.65 9.10
CA GLU A 50 20.86 -5.01 10.14
C GLU A 50 20.63 -3.51 9.90
N GLU A 51 21.66 -2.75 9.52
CA GLU A 51 21.55 -1.32 9.23
C GLU A 51 20.59 -1.02 8.06
N LYS A 52 20.65 -1.81 6.99
CA LYS A 52 19.74 -1.65 5.83
C LYS A 52 18.30 -2.04 6.18
N ASP A 53 18.14 -3.08 6.98
CA ASP A 53 16.84 -3.54 7.42
C ASP A 53 16.18 -2.46 8.28
N GLU A 54 16.93 -1.85 9.22
CA GLU A 54 16.44 -0.74 10.04
C GLU A 54 16.10 0.52 9.21
N GLU A 55 16.93 0.93 8.26
CA GLU A 55 16.63 2.05 7.35
C GLU A 55 15.33 1.80 6.56
N THR A 56 15.14 0.57 6.08
CA THR A 56 13.92 0.16 5.38
C THR A 56 12.70 0.30 6.29
N LEU A 57 12.76 -0.23 7.51
CA LEU A 57 11.65 -0.15 8.45
C LEU A 57 11.33 1.32 8.81
N GLN A 58 12.35 2.16 9.03
CA GLN A 58 12.16 3.58 9.29
C GLN A 58 11.53 4.32 8.09
N LYS A 59 11.95 4.02 6.86
CA LYS A 59 11.32 4.56 5.65
C LYS A 59 9.83 4.24 5.62
N LEU A 60 9.46 2.99 5.84
CA LEU A 60 8.07 2.53 5.78
C LEU A 60 7.18 3.15 6.88
N LYS A 61 7.71 3.37 8.07
CA LYS A 61 7.01 4.03 9.18
C LYS A 61 6.62 5.48 8.87
N ASN A 62 7.24 6.12 7.87
CA ASN A 62 6.89 7.49 7.43
C ASN A 62 5.63 7.55 6.56
N TYR A 63 4.95 6.44 6.34
CA TYR A 63 3.72 6.35 5.56
C TYR A 63 2.51 6.01 6.42
N ARG A 64 1.33 6.45 6.01
CA ARG A 64 0.06 6.02 6.61
C ARG A 64 -0.37 4.65 6.12
N MET A 65 -0.05 4.35 4.85
CA MET A 65 -0.33 3.08 4.21
C MET A 65 0.81 2.71 3.27
N VAL A 66 1.26 1.47 3.35
CA VAL A 66 2.27 0.89 2.45
C VAL A 66 1.80 -0.43 1.87
N VAL A 67 2.20 -0.69 0.63
CA VAL A 67 2.10 -2.00 -0.01
C VAL A 67 3.49 -2.62 -0.05
N LEU A 68 3.62 -3.86 0.40
CA LEU A 68 4.89 -4.60 0.48
C LEU A 68 4.77 -5.96 -0.18
N GLU A 69 5.90 -6.50 -0.64
CA GLU A 69 6.05 -7.94 -0.93
C GLU A 69 6.20 -8.70 0.41
N PRO A 70 5.19 -9.45 0.87
CA PRO A 70 5.21 -10.03 2.22
C PRO A 70 6.34 -11.03 2.44
N SER A 71 6.81 -11.70 1.38
CA SER A 71 7.90 -12.68 1.47
C SER A 71 9.24 -12.07 1.88
N ASN A 72 9.38 -10.75 1.74
CA ASN A 72 10.59 -10.00 2.08
C ASN A 72 10.64 -9.52 3.54
N PHE A 73 9.60 -9.81 4.34
CA PHE A 73 9.49 -9.33 5.72
C PHE A 73 9.11 -10.45 6.68
N SER A 74 9.54 -10.33 7.93
CA SER A 74 9.03 -11.19 9.00
C SER A 74 7.73 -10.65 9.59
N PRO A 75 6.92 -11.48 10.27
CA PRO A 75 5.75 -10.99 11.01
C PRO A 75 6.09 -9.96 12.08
N GLU A 76 7.28 -10.07 12.70
CA GLU A 76 7.81 -9.13 13.68
C GLU A 76 8.00 -7.73 13.07
N GLN A 77 8.63 -7.67 11.91
CA GLN A 77 8.88 -6.42 11.18
C GLN A 77 7.58 -5.77 10.72
N ILE A 78 6.60 -6.56 10.27
CA ILE A 78 5.26 -6.05 9.95
C ILE A 78 4.60 -5.44 11.20
N ARG A 79 4.68 -6.12 12.35
CA ARG A 79 4.16 -5.56 13.61
C ARG A 79 4.87 -4.27 14.01
N GLU A 80 6.18 -4.19 13.81
CA GLU A 80 6.98 -3.00 14.11
C GLU A 80 6.57 -1.80 13.25
N ILE A 81 6.41 -1.99 11.93
CA ILE A 81 5.90 -0.94 11.01
C ILE A 81 4.52 -0.47 11.47
N LYS A 82 3.64 -1.39 11.83
CA LYS A 82 2.27 -1.10 12.28
C LYS A 82 2.19 -0.40 13.63
N ALA A 83 3.15 -0.62 14.52
CA ALA A 83 3.18 0.01 15.85
C ALA A 83 3.22 1.54 15.77
N GLU A 84 3.75 2.11 14.69
CA GLU A 84 3.75 3.54 14.39
C GLU A 84 2.47 4.03 13.68
N GLY A 85 1.46 3.18 13.55
CA GLY A 85 0.17 3.52 12.93
C GLY A 85 0.16 3.43 11.41
N THR A 86 1.17 2.82 10.79
CA THR A 86 1.21 2.54 9.36
C THR A 86 0.36 1.30 9.06
N LYS A 87 -0.54 1.39 8.08
CA LYS A 87 -1.26 0.22 7.55
C LYS A 87 -0.38 -0.51 6.54
N VAL A 88 -0.31 -1.83 6.63
CA VAL A 88 0.52 -2.67 5.77
C VAL A 88 -0.35 -3.59 4.93
N TYR A 89 -0.31 -3.40 3.61
CA TYR A 89 -0.98 -4.26 2.64
C TYR A 89 0.04 -5.18 1.98
N GLY A 90 -0.33 -6.44 1.82
CA GLY A 90 0.54 -7.45 1.19
C GLY A 90 0.21 -7.62 -0.29
N TYR A 91 1.24 -7.53 -1.12
CA TYR A 91 1.15 -7.85 -2.54
C TYR A 91 0.88 -9.35 -2.74
N LEU A 92 0.00 -9.67 -3.66
CA LEU A 92 -0.26 -11.02 -4.13
C LEU A 92 -0.65 -11.00 -5.60
N ASN A 93 0.17 -11.59 -6.45
CA ASN A 93 -0.13 -11.78 -7.86
C ASN A 93 -1.16 -12.91 -8.02
N ILE A 94 -2.35 -12.58 -8.52
CA ILE A 94 -3.43 -13.57 -8.69
C ILE A 94 -3.66 -13.97 -10.15
N GLY A 95 -3.30 -13.11 -11.10
CA GLY A 95 -3.52 -13.32 -12.54
C GLY A 95 -2.30 -13.80 -13.30
N ALA A 96 -1.11 -13.70 -12.72
CA ALA A 96 0.13 -14.16 -13.32
C ALA A 96 1.01 -14.93 -12.31
N LEU A 97 2.02 -15.63 -12.83
CA LEU A 97 2.97 -16.41 -12.06
C LEU A 97 4.40 -16.04 -12.45
N GLU A 98 5.16 -15.51 -11.48
CA GLU A 98 6.55 -15.16 -11.69
C GLU A 98 7.46 -16.41 -11.55
N ASN A 99 8.44 -16.54 -12.44
CA ASN A 99 9.30 -17.73 -12.52
C ASN A 99 10.27 -17.89 -11.34
N PHE A 100 10.52 -16.82 -10.59
CA PHE A 100 11.36 -16.84 -9.39
C PHE A 100 10.61 -17.27 -8.11
N ARG A 101 9.29 -17.45 -8.18
CA ARG A 101 8.51 -17.89 -7.02
C ARG A 101 8.83 -19.34 -6.67
N PRO A 102 8.97 -19.68 -5.38
CA PRO A 102 9.32 -21.04 -4.95
C PRO A 102 8.28 -22.08 -5.36
N TYR A 103 7.08 -21.68 -5.71
CA TYR A 103 6.00 -22.55 -6.16
C TYR A 103 5.84 -22.60 -7.69
N TYR A 104 6.72 -21.94 -8.46
CA TYR A 104 6.63 -21.86 -9.92
C TYR A 104 6.51 -23.24 -10.57
N GLU A 105 7.40 -24.17 -10.22
CA GLU A 105 7.42 -25.51 -10.79
C GLU A 105 6.11 -26.30 -10.59
N ASN A 106 5.38 -26.01 -9.50
CA ASN A 106 4.12 -26.70 -9.19
C ASN A 106 2.96 -26.22 -10.09
N PHE A 107 3.00 -24.94 -10.48
CA PHE A 107 1.87 -24.26 -11.14
C PHE A 107 2.12 -23.84 -12.58
N LYS A 108 3.37 -23.81 -13.09
CA LYS A 108 3.68 -23.38 -14.47
C LYS A 108 2.91 -24.13 -15.55
N LYS A 109 2.47 -25.36 -15.28
CA LYS A 109 1.64 -26.16 -16.20
C LYS A 109 0.23 -25.58 -16.45
N TYR A 110 -0.19 -24.61 -15.65
CA TYR A 110 -1.46 -23.88 -15.80
C TYR A 110 -1.27 -22.47 -16.39
N SER A 111 -0.06 -22.15 -16.84
CA SER A 111 0.20 -20.91 -17.56
C SER A 111 -0.44 -20.95 -18.96
N LEU A 112 -0.98 -19.82 -19.37
CA LEU A 112 -1.62 -19.62 -20.66
C LEU A 112 -0.64 -19.09 -21.71
N ALA A 113 0.15 -18.08 -21.36
CA ALA A 113 1.13 -17.42 -22.22
C ALA A 113 2.16 -16.64 -21.38
N PRO A 114 3.34 -16.30 -21.95
CA PRO A 114 4.24 -15.31 -21.38
C PRO A 114 3.54 -13.96 -21.21
N TYR A 115 3.89 -13.21 -20.16
CA TYR A 115 3.41 -11.85 -19.95
C TYR A 115 4.24 -10.85 -20.78
N GLU A 116 3.58 -10.00 -21.53
CA GLU A 116 4.25 -8.99 -22.35
C GLU A 116 5.01 -7.98 -21.46
N ASN A 117 6.25 -7.65 -21.87
CA ASN A 117 7.16 -6.73 -21.16
C ASN A 117 7.69 -7.20 -19.79
N TRP A 118 7.26 -8.36 -19.30
CA TRP A 118 7.73 -8.94 -18.05
C TRP A 118 8.20 -10.39 -18.31
N GLU A 119 9.45 -10.53 -18.77
CA GLU A 119 10.01 -11.82 -19.23
C GLU A 119 9.98 -12.94 -18.17
N GLU A 120 9.85 -12.55 -16.89
CA GLU A 120 9.82 -13.50 -15.77
C GLU A 120 8.40 -13.92 -15.38
N GLU A 121 7.36 -13.41 -16.05
CA GLU A 121 5.96 -13.64 -15.71
C GLU A 121 5.18 -14.39 -16.79
N TYR A 122 4.16 -15.11 -16.36
CA TYR A 122 3.27 -15.88 -17.22
C TYR A 122 1.82 -15.70 -16.78
N TRP A 123 0.94 -15.34 -17.71
CA TRP A 123 -0.50 -15.31 -17.47
C TRP A 123 -1.01 -16.67 -17.04
N MET A 124 -1.85 -16.70 -15.97
CA MET A 124 -2.35 -17.92 -15.38
C MET A 124 -3.80 -18.20 -15.75
N ASP A 125 -4.13 -19.46 -15.91
CA ASP A 125 -5.53 -19.90 -15.96
C ASP A 125 -6.15 -19.78 -14.55
N VAL A 126 -6.74 -18.61 -14.29
CA VAL A 126 -7.38 -18.32 -12.99
C VAL A 126 -8.69 -19.09 -12.79
N SER A 127 -9.20 -19.79 -13.82
CA SER A 127 -10.33 -20.70 -13.70
C SER A 127 -9.92 -22.06 -13.09
N ASN A 128 -8.61 -22.34 -13.04
CA ASN A 128 -8.08 -23.61 -12.52
C ASN A 128 -8.29 -23.72 -11.01
N PRO A 129 -9.02 -24.75 -10.50
CA PRO A 129 -9.30 -24.89 -9.08
C PRO A 129 -8.06 -25.06 -8.20
N GLN A 130 -6.97 -25.65 -8.72
CA GLN A 130 -5.75 -25.85 -7.92
C GLN A 130 -4.99 -24.53 -7.74
N TRP A 131 -5.00 -23.64 -8.74
CA TRP A 131 -4.46 -22.30 -8.62
C TRP A 131 -5.29 -21.46 -7.63
N GLN A 132 -6.61 -21.52 -7.76
CA GLN A 132 -7.53 -20.84 -6.83
C GLN A 132 -7.33 -21.29 -5.39
N ASP A 133 -7.28 -22.60 -5.15
CA ASP A 133 -7.09 -23.18 -3.81
C ASP A 133 -5.76 -22.74 -3.19
N PHE A 134 -4.68 -22.80 -3.97
CA PHE A 134 -3.36 -22.35 -3.52
C PHE A 134 -3.33 -20.85 -3.15
N LEU A 135 -3.90 -19.99 -4.00
CA LEU A 135 -3.95 -18.56 -3.71
C LEU A 135 -4.79 -18.26 -2.46
N ILE A 136 -5.92 -18.94 -2.30
CA ILE A 136 -6.84 -18.72 -1.19
C ILE A 136 -6.30 -19.34 0.10
N ASN A 137 -6.05 -20.65 0.09
CA ASN A 137 -5.83 -21.41 1.31
C ASN A 137 -4.35 -21.52 1.73
N ASP A 138 -3.40 -21.43 0.80
CA ASP A 138 -1.98 -21.43 1.14
C ASP A 138 -1.43 -20.01 1.30
N LEU A 139 -1.43 -19.19 0.23
CA LEU A 139 -0.86 -17.85 0.27
C LEU A 139 -1.73 -16.87 1.06
N GLY A 140 -3.04 -16.90 0.86
CA GLY A 140 -3.99 -16.06 1.60
C GLY A 140 -3.91 -16.31 3.11
N GLN A 141 -3.88 -17.58 3.53
CA GLN A 141 -3.71 -17.94 4.94
C GLN A 141 -2.34 -17.51 5.47
N LYS A 142 -1.27 -17.81 4.73
CA LYS A 142 0.10 -17.44 5.12
C LYS A 142 0.19 -15.93 5.36
N TYR A 143 -0.22 -15.13 4.40
CA TYR A 143 -0.06 -13.67 4.45
C TYR A 143 -1.01 -13.02 5.46
N SER A 144 -2.24 -13.48 5.58
CA SER A 144 -3.14 -13.00 6.64
C SER A 144 -2.58 -13.25 8.05
N SER A 145 -1.93 -14.42 8.26
CA SER A 145 -1.30 -14.77 9.53
C SER A 145 -0.08 -13.92 9.90
N MET A 146 0.52 -13.22 8.93
CA MET A 146 1.61 -12.28 9.18
C MET A 146 1.14 -10.96 9.83
N GLY A 147 -0.18 -10.74 9.91
CA GLY A 147 -0.76 -9.56 10.54
C GLY A 147 -0.90 -8.35 9.61
N LEU A 148 -1.04 -8.58 8.31
CA LEU A 148 -1.34 -7.56 7.32
C LEU A 148 -2.69 -6.87 7.59
N ASP A 149 -2.86 -5.66 7.09
CA ASP A 149 -4.11 -4.88 7.16
C ASP A 149 -4.98 -5.01 5.90
N GLY A 150 -4.47 -5.66 4.85
CA GLY A 150 -5.17 -5.88 3.58
C GLY A 150 -4.30 -6.60 2.57
N PHE A 151 -4.90 -6.92 1.43
CA PHE A 151 -4.22 -7.44 0.26
C PHE A 151 -4.21 -6.43 -0.88
N PHE A 152 -3.11 -6.39 -1.62
CA PHE A 152 -2.94 -5.68 -2.86
C PHE A 152 -2.77 -6.72 -3.97
N LEU A 153 -3.81 -6.88 -4.79
CA LEU A 153 -3.96 -8.01 -5.71
C LEU A 153 -3.65 -7.57 -7.13
N ASP A 154 -2.72 -8.25 -7.75
CA ASP A 154 -2.20 -7.86 -9.06
C ASP A 154 -2.72 -8.77 -10.18
N ASN A 155 -2.72 -8.20 -11.38
CA ASN A 155 -2.95 -8.91 -12.64
C ASN A 155 -4.39 -9.44 -12.84
N THR A 156 -5.42 -8.73 -12.32
CA THR A 156 -6.80 -8.97 -12.79
C THR A 156 -6.98 -8.60 -14.27
N ASP A 157 -5.97 -7.99 -14.89
CA ASP A 157 -5.82 -7.74 -16.34
C ASP A 157 -5.83 -9.01 -17.17
N ILE A 158 -5.64 -10.18 -16.56
CA ILE A 158 -5.87 -11.48 -17.21
C ILE A 158 -7.24 -11.55 -17.89
N TYR A 159 -8.26 -10.85 -17.34
CA TYR A 159 -9.58 -10.79 -17.96
C TYR A 159 -9.61 -9.93 -19.22
N TYR A 160 -8.79 -8.89 -19.30
CA TYR A 160 -8.60 -8.15 -20.56
C TYR A 160 -7.91 -9.00 -21.61
N GLN A 161 -6.88 -9.76 -21.24
CA GLN A 161 -6.14 -10.65 -22.14
C GLN A 161 -7.00 -11.83 -22.64
N TYR A 162 -7.81 -12.37 -21.75
CA TYR A 162 -8.70 -13.51 -22.04
C TYR A 162 -10.13 -13.18 -21.55
N PRO A 163 -10.93 -12.44 -22.36
CA PRO A 163 -12.27 -11.98 -21.97
C PRO A 163 -13.32 -13.09 -22.04
N LYS A 164 -13.10 -14.16 -21.31
CA LYS A 164 -13.95 -15.34 -21.23
C LYS A 164 -14.67 -15.41 -19.89
N GLU A 165 -15.87 -15.97 -19.89
CA GLU A 165 -16.68 -16.08 -18.68
C GLU A 165 -15.98 -16.93 -17.61
N GLU A 166 -15.30 -18.02 -17.98
CA GLU A 166 -14.55 -18.85 -17.03
C GLU A 166 -13.44 -18.07 -16.31
N ILE A 167 -12.75 -17.13 -16.99
CA ILE A 167 -11.73 -16.26 -16.39
C ILE A 167 -12.38 -15.25 -15.43
N TYR A 168 -13.50 -14.64 -15.86
CA TYR A 168 -14.25 -13.72 -15.00
C TYR A 168 -14.73 -14.40 -13.72
N GLN A 169 -15.33 -15.58 -13.82
CA GLN A 169 -15.79 -16.36 -12.67
C GLN A 169 -14.63 -16.89 -11.81
N GLY A 170 -13.50 -17.22 -12.44
CA GLY A 170 -12.27 -17.61 -11.76
C GLY A 170 -11.74 -16.50 -10.84
N LEU A 171 -11.64 -15.27 -11.33
CA LEU A 171 -11.27 -14.11 -10.53
C LEU A 171 -12.27 -13.86 -9.39
N LYS A 172 -13.59 -13.94 -9.66
CA LYS A 172 -14.62 -13.81 -8.62
C LYS A 172 -14.47 -14.87 -7.53
N THR A 173 -14.13 -16.10 -7.89
CA THR A 173 -13.88 -17.19 -6.94
C THR A 173 -12.69 -16.88 -6.04
N ILE A 174 -11.56 -16.44 -6.61
CA ILE A 174 -10.36 -16.07 -5.85
C ILE A 174 -10.67 -14.93 -4.88
N LEU A 175 -11.29 -13.85 -5.37
CA LEU A 175 -11.61 -12.68 -4.55
C LEU A 175 -12.58 -13.02 -3.42
N THR A 176 -13.64 -13.79 -3.70
CA THR A 176 -14.60 -14.26 -2.69
C THR A 176 -13.88 -15.12 -1.65
N GLY A 177 -12.99 -16.01 -2.08
CA GLY A 177 -12.20 -16.85 -1.17
C GLY A 177 -11.28 -16.04 -0.25
N LEU A 178 -10.60 -15.02 -0.79
CA LEU A 178 -9.72 -14.14 0.00
C LEU A 178 -10.49 -13.28 1.02
N LYS A 179 -11.77 -12.94 0.76
CA LYS A 179 -12.62 -12.23 1.73
C LYS A 179 -12.85 -13.01 3.04
N GLN A 180 -12.63 -14.33 3.08
CA GLN A 180 -12.74 -15.11 4.33
C GLN A 180 -11.79 -14.62 5.43
N TYR A 181 -10.68 -13.96 5.07
CA TYR A 181 -9.72 -13.40 6.03
C TYR A 181 -10.15 -12.05 6.62
N SER A 182 -11.30 -11.51 6.18
CA SER A 182 -11.85 -10.23 6.65
C SER A 182 -10.88 -9.05 6.48
N LEU A 183 -10.03 -9.13 5.47
CA LEU A 183 -9.07 -8.09 5.08
C LEU A 183 -9.58 -7.36 3.83
N PRO A 184 -9.44 -6.03 3.74
CA PRO A 184 -9.68 -5.27 2.53
C PRO A 184 -8.85 -5.77 1.36
N LEU A 185 -9.46 -5.81 0.17
CA LEU A 185 -8.82 -6.19 -1.08
C LEU A 185 -8.73 -4.97 -2.01
N ILE A 186 -7.54 -4.62 -2.45
CA ILE A 186 -7.28 -3.57 -3.45
C ILE A 186 -6.77 -4.26 -4.70
N LEU A 187 -7.41 -4.00 -5.84
CA LEU A 187 -6.95 -4.51 -7.14
C LEU A 187 -5.97 -3.53 -7.77
N ASN A 188 -4.84 -4.03 -8.25
CA ASN A 188 -3.89 -3.26 -9.06
C ASN A 188 -4.18 -3.50 -10.54
N GLY A 189 -4.49 -2.44 -11.29
CA GLY A 189 -4.93 -2.55 -12.69
C GLY A 189 -6.31 -3.22 -12.83
N GLY A 190 -6.52 -3.92 -13.96
CA GLY A 190 -7.70 -4.73 -14.21
C GLY A 190 -8.98 -3.93 -14.46
N ASP A 191 -8.87 -2.75 -15.03
CA ASP A 191 -9.99 -1.84 -15.31
C ASP A 191 -11.17 -2.52 -16.01
N THR A 192 -10.90 -3.42 -16.94
CA THR A 192 -11.93 -4.19 -17.67
C THR A 192 -12.71 -5.12 -16.74
N PHE A 193 -12.02 -5.82 -15.84
CA PHE A 193 -12.66 -6.65 -14.81
C PHE A 193 -13.45 -5.81 -13.81
N VAL A 194 -12.86 -4.70 -13.35
CA VAL A 194 -13.50 -3.78 -12.40
C VAL A 194 -14.77 -3.18 -12.99
N GLN A 195 -14.72 -2.66 -14.21
CA GLN A 195 -15.88 -2.07 -14.86
C GLN A 195 -17.03 -3.08 -15.02
N LYS A 196 -16.73 -4.31 -15.48
CA LYS A 196 -17.73 -5.39 -15.55
C LYS A 196 -18.33 -5.72 -14.19
N SER A 197 -17.50 -5.74 -13.12
CA SER A 197 -17.98 -6.00 -11.76
C SER A 197 -18.85 -4.86 -11.20
N ILE A 198 -18.61 -3.62 -11.63
CA ILE A 198 -19.48 -2.48 -11.31
C ILE A 198 -20.81 -2.61 -12.06
N GLU A 199 -20.78 -2.95 -13.35
CA GLU A 199 -21.96 -3.10 -14.20
C GLU A 199 -22.88 -4.22 -13.73
N ASP A 200 -22.33 -5.36 -13.29
CA ASP A 200 -23.13 -6.48 -12.76
C ASP A 200 -23.49 -6.34 -11.27
N GLY A 201 -23.02 -5.26 -10.61
CA GLY A 201 -23.31 -4.95 -9.22
C GLY A 201 -22.53 -5.77 -8.18
N SER A 202 -21.53 -6.55 -8.61
CA SER A 202 -20.76 -7.42 -7.71
C SER A 202 -19.52 -6.75 -7.07
N ALA A 203 -19.07 -5.61 -7.57
CA ALA A 203 -17.80 -5.00 -7.19
C ALA A 203 -17.57 -4.92 -5.68
N LEU A 204 -18.45 -4.27 -4.92
CA LEU A 204 -18.31 -4.09 -3.47
C LEU A 204 -18.36 -5.39 -2.65
N SER A 205 -18.91 -6.46 -3.22
CA SER A 205 -18.87 -7.78 -2.57
C SER A 205 -17.53 -8.50 -2.79
N LEU A 206 -16.76 -8.09 -3.81
CA LEU A 206 -15.54 -8.75 -4.23
C LEU A 206 -14.27 -8.02 -3.74
N PHE A 207 -14.23 -6.68 -3.81
CA PHE A 207 -13.06 -5.88 -3.45
C PHE A 207 -13.47 -4.51 -2.90
N ASP A 208 -12.51 -3.81 -2.27
CA ASP A 208 -12.76 -2.58 -1.52
C ASP A 208 -12.12 -1.35 -2.16
N GLY A 209 -11.22 -1.57 -3.11
CA GLY A 209 -10.52 -0.47 -3.79
C GLY A 209 -9.80 -0.91 -5.05
N VAL A 210 -9.32 0.09 -5.78
CA VAL A 210 -8.52 -0.07 -6.98
C VAL A 210 -7.28 0.83 -6.91
N ASN A 211 -6.15 0.31 -7.38
CA ASN A 211 -4.97 1.10 -7.71
C ASN A 211 -4.81 1.10 -9.23
N GLN A 212 -4.61 2.27 -9.81
CA GLN A 212 -4.31 2.39 -11.23
C GLN A 212 -2.93 2.98 -11.41
N GLU A 213 -2.13 2.29 -12.19
CA GLU A 213 -0.80 2.78 -12.58
C GLU A 213 -0.87 3.65 -13.83
N CYS A 214 0.04 4.61 -13.92
CA CYS A 214 0.26 5.38 -15.13
C CYS A 214 -0.97 6.14 -15.66
N VAL A 215 -1.74 6.79 -14.78
CA VAL A 215 -2.85 7.67 -15.18
C VAL A 215 -2.31 8.97 -15.82
N PHE A 216 -1.28 9.55 -15.22
CA PHE A 216 -0.65 10.80 -15.65
C PHE A 216 0.74 10.59 -16.26
N THR A 217 1.39 9.50 -15.95
CA THR A 217 2.68 9.10 -16.47
C THR A 217 2.55 7.93 -17.43
N LYS A 218 3.61 7.63 -18.17
CA LYS A 218 3.67 6.51 -19.11
C LYS A 218 5.05 5.87 -19.07
N ILE A 219 5.11 4.55 -19.07
CA ILE A 219 6.35 3.78 -19.16
C ILE A 219 6.65 3.53 -20.64
N ASP A 220 7.86 3.87 -21.07
CA ASP A 220 8.39 3.45 -22.36
C ASP A 220 9.25 2.19 -22.17
N PHE A 221 8.68 1.03 -22.41
CA PHE A 221 9.39 -0.26 -22.31
C PHE A 221 10.46 -0.45 -23.39
N THR A 222 10.44 0.34 -24.47
CA THR A 222 11.47 0.26 -25.52
C THR A 222 12.75 1.03 -25.17
N LYS A 223 12.61 2.02 -24.29
CA LYS A 223 13.70 2.80 -23.72
C LYS A 223 13.37 3.02 -22.25
N PRO A 224 14.23 2.62 -21.30
CA PRO A 224 13.94 2.80 -19.88
C PRO A 224 13.71 4.28 -19.55
N SER A 225 12.49 4.77 -19.77
CA SER A 225 12.11 6.16 -19.55
C SER A 225 10.65 6.31 -19.18
N TYR A 226 10.36 7.36 -18.44
CA TYR A 226 9.02 7.71 -17.99
C TYR A 226 8.61 9.02 -18.64
N LEU A 227 7.42 9.02 -19.23
CA LEU A 227 6.88 10.13 -20.01
C LEU A 227 5.56 10.61 -19.40
N SER A 228 5.07 11.76 -19.82
CA SER A 228 3.68 12.13 -19.54
C SER A 228 2.74 11.27 -20.37
N GLN A 229 1.61 10.88 -19.77
CA GLN A 229 0.59 10.11 -20.44
C GLN A 229 -0.05 10.91 -21.59
N ASP A 230 -0.49 10.23 -22.65
CA ASP A 230 -1.27 10.86 -23.70
C ASP A 230 -2.67 11.23 -23.19
N LYS A 231 -3.28 12.20 -23.87
CA LYS A 231 -4.56 12.78 -23.41
C LYS A 231 -5.73 11.81 -23.45
N GLU A 232 -5.73 10.90 -24.41
CA GLU A 232 -6.83 9.95 -24.61
C GLU A 232 -6.79 8.88 -23.52
N THR A 233 -5.64 8.27 -23.29
CA THR A 233 -5.43 7.28 -22.23
C THR A 233 -5.67 7.88 -20.84
N LYS A 234 -5.15 9.10 -20.60
CA LYS A 234 -5.41 9.81 -19.35
C LYS A 234 -6.91 10.02 -19.12
N ALA A 235 -7.63 10.54 -20.12
CA ALA A 235 -9.07 10.79 -20.01
C ALA A 235 -9.87 9.50 -19.77
N TYR A 236 -9.48 8.40 -20.41
CA TYR A 236 -10.05 7.08 -20.17
C TYR A 236 -9.90 6.64 -18.72
N TYR A 237 -8.69 6.72 -18.15
CA TYR A 237 -8.46 6.36 -16.75
C TYR A 237 -9.16 7.30 -15.78
N GLU A 238 -9.18 8.60 -16.05
CA GLU A 238 -9.91 9.56 -15.22
C GLU A 238 -11.42 9.21 -15.16
N GLU A 239 -12.05 8.85 -16.28
CA GLU A 239 -13.44 8.40 -16.33
C GLU A 239 -13.64 7.09 -15.59
N TYR A 240 -12.76 6.11 -15.79
CA TYR A 240 -12.79 4.82 -15.10
C TYR A 240 -12.72 5.00 -13.57
N LEU A 241 -11.77 5.80 -13.07
CA LEU A 241 -11.57 6.04 -11.65
C LEU A 241 -12.77 6.77 -11.00
N GLU A 242 -13.42 7.66 -11.73
CA GLU A 242 -14.68 8.28 -11.29
C GLU A 242 -15.81 7.26 -11.16
N LYS A 243 -15.92 6.32 -12.09
CA LYS A 243 -16.89 5.21 -12.01
C LYS A 243 -16.61 4.34 -10.79
N ALA A 244 -15.34 3.98 -10.56
CA ALA A 244 -14.92 3.20 -9.39
C ALA A 244 -15.27 3.94 -8.07
N LYS A 245 -14.95 5.23 -7.98
CA LYS A 245 -15.30 6.07 -6.83
C LYS A 245 -16.81 6.15 -6.60
N THR A 246 -17.57 6.36 -7.65
CA THR A 246 -19.04 6.45 -7.60
C THR A 246 -19.67 5.14 -7.15
N ALA A 247 -19.07 4.02 -7.52
CA ALA A 247 -19.46 2.69 -7.05
C ALA A 247 -19.12 2.44 -5.56
N GLY A 248 -18.40 3.36 -4.90
CA GLY A 248 -18.04 3.25 -3.47
C GLY A 248 -16.65 2.68 -3.20
N LEU A 249 -15.84 2.44 -4.22
CA LEU A 249 -14.49 1.92 -4.08
C LEU A 249 -13.52 3.01 -3.62
N SER A 250 -12.51 2.61 -2.84
CA SER A 250 -11.34 3.45 -2.58
C SER A 250 -10.44 3.48 -3.81
N VAL A 251 -9.85 4.64 -4.11
CA VAL A 251 -9.04 4.83 -5.32
C VAL A 251 -7.64 5.26 -4.96
N TYR A 252 -6.67 4.57 -5.54
CA TYR A 252 -5.25 4.80 -5.40
C TYR A 252 -4.60 4.93 -6.79
N LEU A 253 -3.53 5.71 -6.89
CA LEU A 253 -2.74 5.84 -8.11
C LEU A 253 -1.27 5.56 -7.80
N THR A 254 -0.61 4.86 -8.73
CA THR A 254 0.85 4.73 -8.73
C THR A 254 1.38 5.35 -10.01
N GLU A 255 2.16 6.39 -9.85
CA GLU A 255 2.79 7.13 -10.95
C GLU A 255 4.30 6.95 -10.91
N TYR A 256 4.97 7.14 -12.04
CA TYR A 256 6.39 6.90 -12.14
C TYR A 256 7.13 8.15 -12.58
N GLN A 257 8.09 8.62 -11.76
CA GLN A 257 8.96 9.76 -12.02
C GLN A 257 8.21 11.03 -12.47
N ALA A 258 7.01 11.27 -11.95
CA ALA A 258 6.32 12.52 -12.19
C ALA A 258 7.19 13.68 -11.70
N ASN A 259 7.53 14.59 -12.61
CA ASN A 259 8.31 15.79 -12.26
C ASN A 259 7.51 16.76 -11.40
N SER A 260 8.16 17.79 -10.84
CA SER A 260 7.51 18.71 -9.89
C SER A 260 6.27 19.42 -10.43
N SER A 261 6.15 19.65 -11.74
CA SER A 261 4.96 20.26 -12.35
C SER A 261 3.81 19.26 -12.42
N LEU A 262 4.10 18.05 -12.89
CA LEU A 262 3.13 16.97 -13.02
C LEU A 262 2.66 16.50 -11.63
N SER A 263 3.57 16.38 -10.67
CA SER A 263 3.24 16.03 -9.28
C SER A 263 2.23 17.01 -8.66
N LYS A 264 2.35 18.32 -8.92
CA LYS A 264 1.37 19.30 -8.45
C LYS A 264 0.00 19.17 -9.13
N GLU A 265 -0.01 18.75 -10.39
CA GLU A 265 -1.26 18.44 -11.11
C GLU A 265 -1.95 17.23 -10.50
N ILE A 266 -1.19 16.14 -10.28
CA ILE A 266 -1.68 14.91 -9.67
C ILE A 266 -2.18 15.16 -8.24
N ASP A 267 -1.41 15.89 -7.43
CA ASP A 267 -1.80 16.26 -6.06
C ASP A 267 -3.16 16.98 -6.04
N ARG A 268 -3.34 17.95 -6.92
CA ARG A 268 -4.60 18.69 -7.01
C ARG A 268 -5.74 17.76 -7.41
N TYR A 269 -5.56 16.97 -8.45
CA TYR A 269 -6.55 16.01 -8.94
C TYR A 269 -6.94 15.02 -7.84
N CYS A 270 -5.98 14.36 -7.24
CA CYS A 270 -6.22 13.37 -6.20
C CYS A 270 -6.90 13.99 -4.96
N LYS A 271 -6.49 15.19 -4.56
CA LYS A 271 -7.12 15.91 -3.45
C LYS A 271 -8.58 16.28 -3.74
N GLU A 272 -8.89 16.76 -4.94
CA GLU A 272 -10.25 17.10 -5.36
C GLU A 272 -11.17 15.87 -5.40
N LYS A 273 -10.63 14.71 -5.80
CA LYS A 273 -11.37 13.45 -5.94
C LYS A 273 -11.38 12.60 -4.65
N GLY A 274 -10.55 12.93 -3.68
CA GLY A 274 -10.35 12.13 -2.47
C GLY A 274 -9.63 10.80 -2.77
N PHE A 275 -8.67 10.84 -3.71
CA PHE A 275 -7.81 9.72 -4.07
C PHE A 275 -6.46 9.84 -3.34
N LEU A 276 -5.75 8.73 -3.20
CA LEU A 276 -4.37 8.72 -2.73
C LEU A 276 -3.45 8.35 -3.89
N TRP A 277 -2.21 8.85 -3.84
CA TRP A 277 -1.27 8.54 -4.91
C TRP A 277 0.15 8.44 -4.41
N TYR A 278 0.97 7.72 -5.18
CA TYR A 278 2.40 7.51 -4.95
C TYR A 278 3.18 7.81 -6.21
N ASN A 279 4.30 8.54 -6.08
CA ASN A 279 5.25 8.79 -7.16
C ASN A 279 6.45 7.86 -7.00
N ALA A 280 6.46 6.76 -7.71
CA ALA A 280 7.55 5.79 -7.67
C ALA A 280 8.79 6.32 -8.42
N GLU A 281 9.97 6.01 -7.91
CA GLU A 281 11.23 6.37 -8.54
C GLU A 281 11.57 5.47 -9.74
N SER A 282 11.07 4.23 -9.74
CA SER A 282 11.27 3.26 -10.81
C SER A 282 10.23 2.13 -10.73
N LEU A 283 10.20 1.27 -11.77
CA LEU A 283 9.40 0.04 -11.79
C LEU A 283 9.82 -0.98 -10.72
N GLU A 284 11.02 -0.83 -10.17
CA GLU A 284 11.48 -1.72 -9.10
C GLU A 284 10.79 -1.45 -7.76
N LEU A 285 10.06 -0.32 -7.61
CA LEU A 285 9.27 0.04 -6.43
C LEU A 285 10.07 -0.08 -5.11
N ARG A 286 11.23 0.57 -5.07
CA ARG A 286 12.15 0.57 -3.93
C ARG A 286 12.04 1.79 -3.03
#